data_de43439d3ecf65f4ca2a85c70dae2614
#
_entry.id   de43439d3ecf65f4ca2a85c70dae2614
#
_cell.length_a   1.000
_cell.length_b   1.000
_cell.length_c   1.000
_cell.angle_alpha   90.00
_cell.angle_beta   90.00
_cell.angle_gamma   90.00
#
_symmetry.space_group_name_H-M   'P 1'
#
loop_
_entity.id
_entity.type
_entity.pdbx_description
1 polymer ?
#
loop_
_entity_poly.entity_id
_entity_poly.type
_entity_poly.pdbx_seq_one_letter_code
_entity_poly.pdbx_strand_id
1 'polypeptide(L)'
;MSLTRRGFIGASALSAAAVSYGQKKSIPIGLEMYSVRQSLMKDRIGTIKAVADLGYQDMEFYAPYYQWTPDEVKEVRKVLDDKGVRCLSTHNNLTNYKPENIQKAIDYNKILGTHFIVIASAGQPATLDGWKQVAAQLTAGAELLKPAGLRGGYHNHQAEFTPIDGKRPIEVIAANTPKDFMLQFDVGTCLQMGSDPVAWINANPGRINSLHLKDWNKDKGYQVLLGEGDGPWKAIFAAAENTGGVEFYLIEQEGSRFSEIETAQKCLANYKAMRT
;
A
#
# COMPACT_ATOMS: atom_id res chain seq x y z
N MET A 1 73.86 22.91 -38.43
CA MET A 1 73.25 22.67 -37.09
C MET A 1 71.77 22.64 -37.32
N SER A 2 71.20 21.46 -37.20
CA SER A 2 69.77 21.19 -37.49
C SER A 2 68.99 21.14 -36.20
N LEU A 3 67.93 21.90 -36.12
CA LEU A 3 66.94 21.86 -35.05
C LEU A 3 65.63 21.24 -35.55
N THR A 4 65.35 20.04 -35.12
CA THR A 4 64.10 19.31 -35.42
C THR A 4 62.95 19.77 -34.53
N ARG A 5 61.84 20.21 -35.15
CA ARG A 5 60.59 20.47 -34.45
C ARG A 5 59.83 19.14 -34.27
N ARG A 6 59.62 18.76 -33.02
CA ARG A 6 58.68 17.71 -32.67
C ARG A 6 57.28 18.31 -32.55
N GLY A 7 56.39 17.85 -33.41
CA GLY A 7 54.95 18.18 -33.31
C GLY A 7 54.28 17.42 -32.19
N PHE A 8 53.55 18.13 -31.34
CA PHE A 8 52.68 17.58 -30.30
C PHE A 8 51.30 17.34 -30.92
N ILE A 9 50.89 16.10 -31.06
CA ILE A 9 49.54 15.71 -31.42
C ILE A 9 48.74 15.59 -30.12
N GLY A 10 47.91 16.58 -29.83
CA GLY A 10 46.95 16.50 -28.73
C GLY A 10 45.76 15.64 -29.13
N ALA A 11 45.64 14.45 -28.54
CA ALA A 11 44.45 13.63 -28.67
C ALA A 11 43.39 14.16 -27.66
N SER A 12 42.37 14.81 -28.19
CA SER A 12 41.18 15.18 -27.41
C SER A 12 40.33 13.94 -27.19
N ALA A 13 40.35 13.39 -25.97
CA ALA A 13 39.44 12.36 -25.55
C ALA A 13 38.05 12.96 -25.28
N LEU A 14 37.09 12.77 -26.19
CA LEU A 14 35.68 13.03 -25.95
C LEU A 14 35.17 11.98 -24.97
N SER A 15 34.99 12.37 -23.72
CA SER A 15 34.28 11.58 -22.71
C SER A 15 32.79 11.62 -23.04
N ALA A 16 32.27 10.57 -23.66
CA ALA A 16 30.83 10.36 -23.77
C ALA A 16 30.31 10.03 -22.36
N ALA A 17 29.66 11.00 -21.73
CA ALA A 17 28.88 10.75 -20.52
C ALA A 17 27.70 9.86 -20.90
N ALA A 18 27.81 8.56 -20.59
CA ALA A 18 26.68 7.65 -20.67
C ALA A 18 25.63 8.11 -19.67
N VAL A 19 24.55 8.70 -20.17
CA VAL A 19 23.34 8.93 -19.35
C VAL A 19 22.81 7.56 -18.99
N SER A 20 23.11 7.12 -17.78
CA SER A 20 22.47 5.94 -17.18
C SER A 20 20.97 6.25 -17.05
N TYR A 21 20.19 5.73 -17.97
CA TYR A 21 18.75 5.61 -17.76
C TYR A 21 18.57 4.66 -16.58
N GLY A 22 18.35 5.22 -15.38
CA GLY A 22 18.06 4.44 -14.20
C GLY A 22 16.89 3.51 -14.50
N GLN A 23 17.10 2.20 -14.40
CA GLN A 23 16.00 1.23 -14.50
C GLN A 23 14.92 1.67 -13.50
N LYS A 24 13.72 1.96 -14.00
CA LYS A 24 12.56 2.24 -13.13
C LYS A 24 12.45 1.08 -12.14
N LYS A 25 12.64 1.35 -10.86
CA LYS A 25 12.54 0.35 -9.81
C LYS A 25 11.17 -0.31 -9.92
N SER A 26 11.11 -1.62 -10.13
CA SER A 26 9.82 -2.30 -10.22
C SER A 26 9.09 -2.18 -8.88
N ILE A 27 7.89 -1.60 -8.90
CA ILE A 27 7.07 -1.47 -7.72
C ILE A 27 6.47 -2.84 -7.43
N PRO A 28 6.68 -3.39 -6.21
CA PRO A 28 6.16 -4.71 -5.87
C PRO A 28 4.63 -4.72 -5.85
N ILE A 29 4.07 -5.87 -6.23
CA ILE A 29 2.65 -6.15 -6.18
C ILE A 29 2.36 -7.18 -5.09
N GLY A 30 1.48 -6.83 -4.17
CA GLY A 30 1.02 -7.68 -3.09
C GLY A 30 -0.48 -7.95 -3.15
N LEU A 31 -0.94 -8.74 -2.18
CA LEU A 31 -2.35 -9.01 -1.92
C LEU A 31 -2.69 -8.57 -0.50
N GLU A 32 -3.76 -7.78 -0.36
CA GLU A 32 -4.43 -7.64 0.93
C GLU A 32 -5.17 -8.95 1.25
N MET A 33 -4.76 -9.60 2.35
CA MET A 33 -5.20 -10.96 2.71
C MET A 33 -6.68 -11.03 3.10
N TYR A 34 -7.34 -9.88 3.27
CA TYR A 34 -8.80 -9.81 3.39
C TYR A 34 -9.50 -10.32 2.13
N SER A 35 -8.87 -10.22 0.96
CA SER A 35 -9.37 -10.77 -0.30
C SER A 35 -9.55 -12.28 -0.26
N VAL A 36 -8.79 -12.98 0.58
CA VAL A 36 -8.82 -14.45 0.77
C VAL A 36 -9.16 -14.82 2.22
N ARG A 37 -9.94 -13.98 2.90
CA ARG A 37 -10.21 -14.09 4.35
C ARG A 37 -10.83 -15.39 4.80
N GLN A 38 -11.72 -15.98 4.00
CA GLN A 38 -12.37 -17.26 4.36
C GLN A 38 -11.38 -18.43 4.25
N SER A 39 -10.58 -18.44 3.20
CA SER A 39 -9.50 -19.41 2.99
C SER A 39 -8.45 -19.26 4.09
N LEU A 40 -8.05 -18.03 4.43
CA LEU A 40 -7.06 -17.73 5.47
C LEU A 40 -7.53 -18.16 6.86
N MET A 41 -8.81 -17.97 7.20
CA MET A 41 -9.38 -18.42 8.47
C MET A 41 -9.44 -19.95 8.55
N LYS A 42 -9.66 -20.64 7.44
CA LYS A 42 -9.76 -22.10 7.38
C LYS A 42 -8.39 -22.78 7.43
N ASP A 43 -7.43 -22.27 6.68
CA ASP A 43 -6.06 -22.77 6.59
C ASP A 43 -5.10 -21.62 6.33
N ARG A 44 -4.57 -21.04 7.39
CA ARG A 44 -3.69 -19.87 7.32
C ARG A 44 -2.44 -20.16 6.49
N ILE A 45 -1.73 -21.21 6.82
CA ILE A 45 -0.43 -21.54 6.21
C ILE A 45 -0.60 -21.99 4.76
N GLY A 46 -1.59 -22.84 4.48
CA GLY A 46 -1.90 -23.26 3.10
C GLY A 46 -2.31 -22.08 2.22
N THR A 47 -3.11 -21.15 2.75
CA THR A 47 -3.54 -19.95 2.00
C THR A 47 -2.36 -19.02 1.71
N ILE A 48 -1.47 -18.74 2.67
CA ILE A 48 -0.26 -17.95 2.46
C ILE A 48 0.61 -18.57 1.37
N LYS A 49 0.83 -19.90 1.41
CA LYS A 49 1.58 -20.63 0.38
C LYS A 49 0.90 -20.53 -0.98
N ALA A 50 -0.41 -20.73 -1.06
CA ALA A 50 -1.17 -20.64 -2.29
C ALA A 50 -1.05 -19.24 -2.93
N VAL A 51 -1.21 -18.16 -2.15
CA VAL A 51 -1.06 -16.78 -2.63
C VAL A 51 0.38 -16.51 -3.10
N ALA A 52 1.39 -16.99 -2.37
CA ALA A 52 2.79 -16.88 -2.80
C ALA A 52 3.04 -17.59 -4.15
N ASP A 53 2.47 -18.80 -4.32
CA ASP A 53 2.63 -19.60 -5.53
C ASP A 53 1.93 -18.97 -6.76
N LEU A 54 0.97 -18.06 -6.58
CA LEU A 54 0.42 -17.23 -7.65
C LEU A 54 1.43 -16.18 -8.17
N GLY A 55 2.45 -15.85 -7.39
CA GLY A 55 3.50 -14.90 -7.75
C GLY A 55 3.28 -13.49 -7.18
N TYR A 56 2.52 -13.34 -6.12
CA TYR A 56 2.50 -12.12 -5.32
C TYR A 56 3.83 -11.93 -4.59
N GLN A 57 4.31 -10.69 -4.53
CA GLN A 57 5.62 -10.34 -3.97
C GLN A 57 5.52 -9.79 -2.54
N ASP A 58 4.31 -9.45 -2.12
CA ASP A 58 3.98 -8.86 -0.83
C ASP A 58 2.62 -9.35 -0.34
N MET A 59 2.42 -9.39 0.97
CA MET A 59 1.14 -9.71 1.62
C MET A 59 0.89 -8.74 2.75
N GLU A 60 -0.29 -8.13 2.76
CA GLU A 60 -0.75 -7.33 3.88
C GLU A 60 -1.72 -8.14 4.73
N PHE A 61 -1.43 -8.31 6.02
CA PHE A 61 -2.33 -8.99 6.94
C PHE A 61 -3.25 -7.99 7.63
N TYR A 62 -4.54 -8.33 7.74
CA TYR A 62 -5.57 -7.49 8.37
C TYR A 62 -5.75 -7.81 9.86
N ALA A 63 -6.51 -6.99 10.55
CA ALA A 63 -6.64 -6.95 12.02
C ALA A 63 -6.63 -8.30 12.79
N PRO A 64 -7.20 -9.44 12.32
CA PRO A 64 -7.11 -10.73 13.00
C PRO A 64 -5.69 -11.22 13.28
N TYR A 65 -4.68 -10.81 12.53
CA TYR A 65 -3.28 -11.20 12.81
C TYR A 65 -2.83 -10.77 14.22
N TYR A 66 -3.40 -9.70 14.75
CA TYR A 66 -3.10 -9.20 16.09
C TYR A 66 -3.52 -10.17 17.20
N GLN A 67 -4.40 -11.14 16.91
CA GLN A 67 -4.82 -12.18 17.83
C GLN A 67 -3.94 -13.43 17.77
N TRP A 68 -3.03 -13.53 16.82
CA TRP A 68 -2.11 -14.67 16.75
C TRP A 68 -1.19 -14.68 17.96
N THR A 69 -0.71 -15.87 18.31
CA THR A 69 0.36 -16.01 19.28
C THR A 69 1.71 -15.58 18.67
N PRO A 70 2.70 -15.22 19.49
CA PRO A 70 4.03 -14.90 18.97
C PRO A 70 4.65 -16.03 18.12
N ASP A 71 4.37 -17.28 18.43
CA ASP A 71 4.90 -18.42 17.65
C ASP A 71 4.18 -18.56 16.31
N GLU A 72 2.87 -18.31 16.25
CA GLU A 72 2.15 -18.24 14.98
C GLU A 72 2.65 -17.12 14.08
N VAL A 73 2.99 -15.95 14.63
CA VAL A 73 3.58 -14.85 13.86
C VAL A 73 4.95 -15.26 13.29
N LYS A 74 5.79 -15.94 14.09
CA LYS A 74 7.09 -16.48 13.63
C LYS A 74 6.92 -17.54 12.57
N GLU A 75 5.92 -18.43 12.71
CA GLU A 75 5.60 -19.43 11.69
C GLU A 75 5.23 -18.77 10.36
N VAL A 76 4.35 -17.76 10.41
CA VAL A 76 3.99 -16.98 9.22
C VAL A 76 5.23 -16.33 8.60
N ARG A 77 6.07 -15.66 9.41
CA ARG A 77 7.32 -15.06 8.91
C ARG A 77 8.20 -16.08 8.21
N LYS A 78 8.38 -17.26 8.82
CA LYS A 78 9.17 -18.32 8.20
C LYS A 78 8.60 -18.74 6.83
N VAL A 79 7.28 -18.89 6.71
CA VAL A 79 6.66 -19.24 5.43
C VAL A 79 6.85 -18.15 4.38
N LEU A 80 6.75 -16.88 4.77
CA LEU A 80 7.03 -15.76 3.88
C LEU A 80 8.48 -15.78 3.39
N ASP A 81 9.45 -16.02 4.30
CA ASP A 81 10.87 -16.14 3.95
C ASP A 81 11.13 -17.32 2.99
N ASP A 82 10.58 -18.50 3.31
CA ASP A 82 10.72 -19.71 2.48
C ASP A 82 10.16 -19.50 1.05
N LYS A 83 9.15 -18.63 0.90
CA LYS A 83 8.52 -18.29 -0.38
C LYS A 83 9.10 -17.01 -1.04
N GLY A 84 10.00 -16.29 -0.38
CA GLY A 84 10.56 -15.03 -0.88
C GLY A 84 9.53 -13.90 -0.99
N VAL A 85 8.48 -13.94 -0.17
CA VAL A 85 7.41 -12.94 -0.11
C VAL A 85 7.64 -12.01 1.08
N ARG A 86 7.32 -10.73 0.92
CA ARG A 86 7.42 -9.73 1.98
C ARG A 86 6.08 -9.52 2.68
N CYS A 87 6.14 -8.81 3.80
CA CYS A 87 4.99 -8.18 4.43
C CYS A 87 5.40 -6.73 4.71
N LEU A 88 4.98 -5.78 3.85
CA LEU A 88 5.43 -4.39 3.95
C LEU A 88 4.54 -3.56 4.88
N SER A 89 3.30 -3.98 5.06
CA SER A 89 2.31 -3.32 5.93
C SER A 89 1.36 -4.32 6.56
N THR A 90 0.66 -3.88 7.61
CA THR A 90 -0.46 -4.60 8.23
C THR A 90 -1.60 -3.65 8.54
N HIS A 91 -2.85 -4.12 8.39
CA HIS A 91 -4.05 -3.39 8.82
C HIS A 91 -4.35 -3.60 10.29
N ASN A 92 -4.64 -2.52 10.98
CA ASN A 92 -4.84 -2.46 12.42
C ASN A 92 -6.06 -1.61 12.78
N ASN A 93 -6.55 -1.79 14.01
CA ASN A 93 -7.54 -0.91 14.61
C ASN A 93 -6.86 0.27 15.32
N LEU A 94 -7.55 1.41 15.44
CA LEU A 94 -7.02 2.60 16.13
C LEU A 94 -6.61 2.31 17.58
N THR A 95 -7.26 1.36 18.24
CA THR A 95 -6.89 0.90 19.58
C THR A 95 -5.48 0.34 19.68
N ASN A 96 -4.91 -0.17 18.57
CA ASN A 96 -3.55 -0.69 18.55
C ASN A 96 -2.48 0.40 18.62
N TYR A 97 -2.86 1.66 18.35
CA TYR A 97 -1.98 2.83 18.50
C TYR A 97 -1.97 3.42 19.93
N LYS A 98 -2.82 2.92 20.82
CA LYS A 98 -2.81 3.37 22.22
C LYS A 98 -1.53 2.91 22.93
N PRO A 99 -0.96 3.73 23.84
CA PRO A 99 0.28 3.41 24.55
C PRO A 99 0.31 2.01 25.18
N GLU A 100 -0.83 1.56 25.72
CA GLU A 100 -0.97 0.24 26.36
C GLU A 100 -0.95 -0.95 25.38
N ASN A 101 -1.21 -0.72 24.08
CA ASN A 101 -1.37 -1.76 23.07
C ASN A 101 -0.26 -1.75 22.01
N ILE A 102 0.38 -0.59 21.79
CA ILE A 102 1.25 -0.36 20.63
C ILE A 102 2.50 -1.24 20.64
N GLN A 103 3.00 -1.61 21.83
CA GLN A 103 4.19 -2.45 21.93
C GLN A 103 3.97 -3.82 21.29
N LYS A 104 2.80 -4.43 21.48
CA LYS A 104 2.45 -5.70 20.80
C LYS A 104 2.39 -5.53 19.29
N ALA A 105 1.81 -4.42 18.80
CA ALA A 105 1.80 -4.13 17.37
C ALA A 105 3.23 -4.00 16.81
N ILE A 106 4.10 -3.27 17.50
CA ILE A 106 5.51 -3.12 17.13
C ILE A 106 6.22 -4.48 17.06
N ASP A 107 6.09 -5.30 18.12
CA ASP A 107 6.77 -6.59 18.22
C ASP A 107 6.36 -7.53 17.08
N TYR A 108 5.06 -7.63 16.78
CA TYR A 108 4.53 -8.47 15.72
C TYR A 108 4.96 -7.98 14.34
N ASN A 109 4.92 -6.66 14.10
CA ASN A 109 5.34 -6.08 12.85
C ASN A 109 6.85 -6.20 12.62
N LYS A 110 7.66 -6.15 13.67
CA LYS A 110 9.11 -6.47 13.61
C LYS A 110 9.36 -7.92 13.22
N ILE A 111 8.60 -8.88 13.77
CA ILE A 111 8.71 -10.29 13.38
C ILE A 111 8.32 -10.45 11.91
N LEU A 112 7.20 -9.86 11.48
CA LEU A 112 6.74 -9.92 10.09
C LEU A 112 7.67 -9.17 9.12
N GLY A 113 8.49 -8.24 9.62
CA GLY A 113 9.43 -7.45 8.82
C GLY A 113 8.77 -6.30 8.07
N THR A 114 7.68 -5.73 8.62
CA THR A 114 6.94 -4.64 7.99
C THR A 114 7.68 -3.31 8.06
N HIS A 115 7.28 -2.39 7.19
CA HIS A 115 7.71 -0.99 7.24
C HIS A 115 6.60 -0.09 7.81
N PHE A 116 5.34 -0.50 7.67
CA PHE A 116 4.17 0.30 8.05
C PHE A 116 3.22 -0.49 8.94
N ILE A 117 2.69 0.20 9.94
CA ILE A 117 1.49 -0.21 10.68
C ILE A 117 0.37 0.74 10.25
N VAL A 118 -0.64 0.22 9.57
CA VAL A 118 -1.72 1.01 8.96
C VAL A 118 -2.99 0.86 9.78
N ILE A 119 -3.62 1.96 10.13
CA ILE A 119 -4.94 1.93 10.76
C ILE A 119 -5.99 1.91 9.66
N ALA A 120 -6.75 0.82 9.59
CA ALA A 120 -7.84 0.62 8.64
C ALA A 120 -9.23 0.76 9.27
N SER A 121 -9.30 1.01 10.58
CA SER A 121 -10.56 1.23 11.28
C SER A 121 -10.36 2.21 12.43
N ALA A 122 -10.94 3.39 12.27
CA ALA A 122 -10.93 4.47 13.29
C ALA A 122 -12.33 4.79 13.84
N GLY A 123 -13.32 3.95 13.54
CA GLY A 123 -14.72 4.25 13.76
C GLY A 123 -15.29 5.23 12.73
N GLN A 124 -16.48 5.76 13.02
CA GLN A 124 -17.16 6.70 12.11
C GLN A 124 -17.62 7.94 12.92
N PRO A 125 -16.70 8.86 13.28
CA PRO A 125 -17.07 10.09 13.96
C PRO A 125 -18.11 10.89 13.16
N ALA A 126 -19.15 11.34 13.83
CA ALA A 126 -20.24 12.07 13.20
C ALA A 126 -19.89 13.54 12.88
N THR A 127 -18.75 14.05 13.33
CA THR A 127 -18.35 15.46 13.20
C THR A 127 -16.93 15.59 12.67
N LEU A 128 -16.61 16.72 12.03
CA LEU A 128 -15.24 17.03 11.61
C LEU A 128 -14.25 17.14 12.78
N ASP A 129 -14.72 17.60 13.94
CA ASP A 129 -13.88 17.65 15.14
C ASP A 129 -13.57 16.24 15.69
N GLY A 130 -14.50 15.31 15.58
CA GLY A 130 -14.23 13.90 15.86
C GLY A 130 -13.15 13.34 14.93
N TRP A 131 -13.16 13.67 13.66
CA TRP A 131 -12.12 13.26 12.70
C TRP A 131 -10.76 13.95 12.96
N LYS A 132 -10.75 15.20 13.48
CA LYS A 132 -9.49 15.83 13.96
C LYS A 132 -8.93 15.08 15.18
N GLN A 133 -9.80 14.60 16.09
CA GLN A 133 -9.35 13.77 17.22
C GLN A 133 -8.77 12.44 16.75
N VAL A 134 -9.37 11.81 15.73
CA VAL A 134 -8.78 10.62 15.07
C VAL A 134 -7.40 10.95 14.51
N ALA A 135 -7.26 12.03 13.76
CA ALA A 135 -5.97 12.44 13.20
C ALA A 135 -4.90 12.70 14.28
N ALA A 136 -5.30 13.29 15.41
CA ALA A 136 -4.40 13.47 16.56
C ALA A 136 -3.95 12.14 17.17
N GLN A 137 -4.84 11.15 17.30
CA GLN A 137 -4.50 9.80 17.78
C GLN A 137 -3.60 9.07 16.79
N LEU A 138 -3.86 9.19 15.48
CA LEU A 138 -3.01 8.64 14.42
C LEU A 138 -1.59 9.23 14.49
N THR A 139 -1.49 10.54 14.67
CA THR A 139 -0.21 11.23 14.82
C THR A 139 0.53 10.77 16.07
N ALA A 140 -0.14 10.74 17.22
CA ALA A 140 0.47 10.29 18.47
C ALA A 140 0.98 8.84 18.38
N GLY A 141 0.18 7.94 17.80
CA GLY A 141 0.60 6.55 17.57
C GLY A 141 1.79 6.45 16.63
N ALA A 142 1.79 7.20 15.53
CA ALA A 142 2.91 7.20 14.57
C ALA A 142 4.24 7.66 15.22
N GLU A 143 4.21 8.61 16.14
CA GLU A 143 5.40 9.03 16.89
C GLU A 143 5.96 7.89 17.76
N LEU A 144 5.10 7.05 18.34
CA LEU A 144 5.52 5.89 19.14
C LEU A 144 6.15 4.77 18.28
N LEU A 145 5.89 4.74 16.97
CA LEU A 145 6.46 3.77 16.04
C LEU A 145 7.90 4.12 15.61
N LYS A 146 8.24 5.41 15.57
CA LYS A 146 9.52 5.91 15.04
C LYS A 146 10.76 5.28 15.69
N PRO A 147 10.85 5.12 17.03
CA PRO A 147 12.00 4.48 17.67
C PRO A 147 12.21 3.02 17.23
N ALA A 148 11.15 2.36 16.78
CA ALA A 148 11.21 0.99 16.28
C ALA A 148 11.57 0.91 14.78
N GLY A 149 11.75 2.05 14.10
CA GLY A 149 12.00 2.13 12.67
C GLY A 149 10.75 1.86 11.82
N LEU A 150 9.56 1.93 12.42
CA LEU A 150 8.28 1.73 11.75
C LEU A 150 7.60 3.07 11.44
N ARG A 151 6.77 3.08 10.42
CA ARG A 151 5.99 4.24 9.98
C ARG A 151 4.49 3.97 10.20
N GLY A 152 3.75 5.03 10.52
CA GLY A 152 2.30 4.97 10.63
C GLY A 152 1.60 5.24 9.30
N GLY A 153 0.40 4.69 9.15
CA GLY A 153 -0.46 4.95 8.00
C GLY A 153 -1.95 4.88 8.34
N TYR A 154 -2.76 5.37 7.43
CA TYR A 154 -4.21 5.29 7.46
C TYR A 154 -4.75 4.79 6.14
N HIS A 155 -5.66 3.82 6.20
CA HIS A 155 -6.40 3.29 5.05
C HIS A 155 -7.85 3.79 5.10
N ASN A 156 -8.36 4.25 3.97
CA ASN A 156 -9.69 4.82 3.85
C ASN A 156 -10.77 3.81 3.46
N HIS A 157 -11.99 4.10 3.90
CA HIS A 157 -13.23 3.47 3.48
C HIS A 157 -14.26 4.54 3.05
N GLN A 158 -15.54 4.16 2.96
CA GLN A 158 -16.62 5.05 2.51
C GLN A 158 -16.86 6.24 3.44
N ALA A 159 -16.73 6.03 4.77
CA ALA A 159 -16.99 7.07 5.76
C ALA A 159 -16.10 8.31 5.56
N GLU A 160 -14.84 8.08 5.16
CA GLU A 160 -13.86 9.16 4.95
C GLU A 160 -14.16 9.99 3.69
N PHE A 161 -14.94 9.46 2.76
CA PHE A 161 -15.38 10.17 1.55
C PHE A 161 -16.78 10.77 1.69
N THR A 162 -17.55 10.40 2.72
CA THR A 162 -18.88 10.96 2.96
C THR A 162 -18.75 12.38 3.56
N PRO A 163 -19.20 13.43 2.86
CA PRO A 163 -19.03 14.80 3.35
C PRO A 163 -19.80 15.06 4.67
N ILE A 164 -19.15 15.74 5.60
CA ILE A 164 -19.72 16.32 6.81
C ILE A 164 -19.53 17.84 6.69
N ASP A 165 -20.61 18.60 6.75
CA ASP A 165 -20.59 20.07 6.59
C ASP A 165 -19.77 20.53 5.36
N GLY A 166 -19.91 19.81 4.24
CA GLY A 166 -19.26 20.11 2.98
C GLY A 166 -17.78 19.74 2.87
N LYS A 167 -17.18 19.13 3.92
CA LYS A 167 -15.80 18.61 3.91
C LYS A 167 -15.77 17.10 4.04
N ARG A 168 -14.89 16.46 3.30
CA ARG A 168 -14.68 15.01 3.43
C ARG A 168 -13.70 14.72 4.58
N PRO A 169 -14.03 13.77 5.48
CA PRO A 169 -13.14 13.37 6.58
C PRO A 169 -11.72 13.00 6.14
N ILE A 170 -11.53 12.38 4.96
CA ILE A 170 -10.21 12.06 4.44
C ILE A 170 -9.33 13.30 4.27
N GLU A 171 -9.91 14.45 3.91
CA GLU A 171 -9.20 15.73 3.81
C GLU A 171 -8.79 16.25 5.18
N VAL A 172 -9.64 16.01 6.21
CA VAL A 172 -9.33 16.37 7.59
C VAL A 172 -8.17 15.54 8.12
N ILE A 173 -8.16 14.23 7.85
CA ILE A 173 -7.05 13.33 8.22
C ILE A 173 -5.75 13.79 7.53
N ALA A 174 -5.80 14.01 6.21
CA ALA A 174 -4.62 14.43 5.44
C ALA A 174 -4.03 15.76 5.92
N ALA A 175 -4.91 16.73 6.28
CA ALA A 175 -4.49 18.05 6.76
C ALA A 175 -3.93 18.05 8.20
N ASN A 176 -4.31 17.07 9.03
CA ASN A 176 -3.99 17.02 10.47
C ASN A 176 -3.04 15.86 10.84
N THR A 177 -2.41 15.21 9.89
CA THR A 177 -1.36 14.20 10.10
C THR A 177 -0.04 14.65 9.48
N PRO A 178 1.12 14.20 10.01
CA PRO A 178 2.44 14.58 9.50
C PRO A 178 2.64 14.25 8.01
N LYS A 179 3.58 14.93 7.35
CA LYS A 179 3.86 14.71 5.92
C LYS A 179 4.48 13.35 5.62
N ASP A 180 5.15 12.74 6.58
CA ASP A 180 5.74 11.40 6.52
C ASP A 180 4.74 10.28 6.91
N PHE A 181 3.53 10.65 7.33
CA PHE A 181 2.45 9.70 7.60
C PHE A 181 1.81 9.22 6.31
N MET A 182 1.78 7.89 6.09
CA MET A 182 1.23 7.29 4.88
C MET A 182 -0.29 7.45 4.81
N LEU A 183 -0.78 7.87 3.66
CA LEU A 183 -2.18 7.77 3.26
C LEU A 183 -2.30 6.58 2.31
N GLN A 184 -2.50 5.37 2.86
CA GLN A 184 -2.76 4.19 2.06
C GLN A 184 -4.13 4.33 1.40
N PHE A 185 -4.15 4.34 0.07
CA PHE A 185 -5.30 4.79 -0.67
C PHE A 185 -6.06 3.63 -1.33
N ASP A 186 -7.33 3.42 -0.91
CA ASP A 186 -8.26 2.51 -1.57
C ASP A 186 -8.95 3.23 -2.74
N VAL A 187 -8.61 2.78 -3.95
CA VAL A 187 -9.14 3.34 -5.20
C VAL A 187 -10.61 3.01 -5.38
N GLY A 188 -11.01 1.77 -5.07
CA GLY A 188 -12.39 1.31 -5.27
C GLY A 188 -13.39 2.07 -4.42
N THR A 189 -13.04 2.33 -3.16
CA THR A 189 -13.87 3.15 -2.27
C THR A 189 -13.99 4.59 -2.78
N CYS A 190 -12.90 5.17 -3.26
CA CYS A 190 -12.93 6.51 -3.85
C CYS A 190 -13.87 6.58 -5.06
N LEU A 191 -13.80 5.59 -5.97
CA LEU A 191 -14.69 5.49 -7.13
C LEU A 191 -16.14 5.30 -6.72
N GLN A 192 -16.41 4.39 -5.78
CA GLN A 192 -17.76 4.13 -5.26
C GLN A 192 -18.42 5.40 -4.72
N MET A 193 -17.64 6.24 -4.06
CA MET A 193 -18.10 7.50 -3.47
C MET A 193 -18.11 8.67 -4.48
N GLY A 194 -17.95 8.38 -5.79
CA GLY A 194 -17.99 9.38 -6.85
C GLY A 194 -16.87 10.39 -6.83
N SER A 195 -15.74 10.05 -6.21
CA SER A 195 -14.55 10.92 -6.11
C SER A 195 -13.52 10.55 -7.18
N ASP A 196 -12.69 11.53 -7.56
CA ASP A 196 -11.62 11.33 -8.55
C ASP A 196 -10.34 10.84 -7.85
N PRO A 197 -9.90 9.59 -8.13
CA PRO A 197 -8.69 9.04 -7.53
C PRO A 197 -7.41 9.75 -7.97
N VAL A 198 -7.36 10.23 -9.21
CA VAL A 198 -6.17 10.94 -9.75
C VAL A 198 -6.01 12.30 -9.08
N ALA A 199 -7.13 13.03 -8.91
CA ALA A 199 -7.12 14.30 -8.19
C ALA A 199 -6.68 14.11 -6.73
N TRP A 200 -7.15 13.06 -6.05
CA TRP A 200 -6.75 12.77 -4.68
C TRP A 200 -5.26 12.46 -4.55
N ILE A 201 -4.72 11.61 -5.42
CA ILE A 201 -3.28 11.29 -5.43
C ILE A 201 -2.44 12.56 -5.64
N ASN A 202 -2.80 13.37 -6.63
CA ASN A 202 -2.08 14.61 -6.96
C ASN A 202 -2.16 15.68 -5.86
N ALA A 203 -3.22 15.69 -5.06
CA ALA A 203 -3.37 16.58 -3.91
C ALA A 203 -2.51 16.16 -2.70
N ASN A 204 -1.99 14.92 -2.67
CA ASN A 204 -1.22 14.37 -1.56
C ASN A 204 0.17 13.86 -1.99
N PRO A 205 1.03 14.72 -2.56
CA PRO A 205 2.32 14.31 -3.12
C PRO A 205 3.22 13.67 -2.05
N GLY A 206 3.83 12.53 -2.41
CA GLY A 206 4.76 11.79 -1.57
C GLY A 206 4.15 11.06 -0.38
N ARG A 207 2.81 11.05 -0.25
CA ARG A 207 2.11 10.45 0.89
C ARG A 207 1.32 9.18 0.55
N ILE A 208 1.18 8.87 -0.74
CA ILE A 208 0.45 7.69 -1.23
C ILE A 208 1.46 6.55 -1.42
N ASN A 209 2.12 6.12 -0.32
CA ASN A 209 3.17 5.10 -0.38
C ASN A 209 2.62 3.71 -0.75
N SER A 210 1.32 3.48 -0.57
CA SER A 210 0.63 2.26 -0.98
C SER A 210 -0.75 2.57 -1.55
N LEU A 211 -1.15 1.83 -2.60
CA LEU A 211 -2.51 1.82 -3.12
C LEU A 211 -3.11 0.43 -2.97
N HIS A 212 -4.36 0.39 -2.52
CA HIS A 212 -5.23 -0.76 -2.73
C HIS A 212 -5.84 -0.67 -4.13
N LEU A 213 -5.42 -1.60 -4.98
CA LEU A 213 -5.93 -1.79 -6.34
C LEU A 213 -7.23 -2.59 -6.24
N LYS A 214 -8.29 -1.90 -5.83
CA LYS A 214 -9.64 -2.40 -5.70
C LYS A 214 -10.47 -1.76 -6.78
N ASP A 215 -11.06 -2.56 -7.65
CA ASP A 215 -11.89 -2.02 -8.72
C ASP A 215 -13.35 -2.01 -8.32
N TRP A 216 -14.08 -1.09 -8.89
CA TRP A 216 -15.49 -0.90 -8.66
C TRP A 216 -16.17 -0.54 -9.98
N ASN A 217 -17.39 -1.04 -10.16
CA ASN A 217 -18.20 -0.73 -11.33
C ASN A 217 -19.58 -0.26 -10.88
N LYS A 218 -20.09 0.76 -11.51
CA LYS A 218 -21.34 1.40 -11.11
C LYS A 218 -22.54 0.45 -11.11
N ASP A 219 -22.57 -0.56 -12.01
CA ASP A 219 -23.69 -1.47 -12.13
C ASP A 219 -23.50 -2.79 -11.36
N LYS A 220 -22.23 -3.20 -11.14
CA LYS A 220 -21.86 -4.49 -10.52
C LYS A 220 -21.23 -4.34 -9.12
N GLY A 221 -20.99 -3.10 -8.66
CA GLY A 221 -20.30 -2.85 -7.40
C GLY A 221 -18.89 -3.44 -7.43
N TYR A 222 -18.52 -4.12 -6.35
CA TYR A 222 -17.24 -4.82 -6.20
C TYR A 222 -17.22 -6.23 -6.80
N GLN A 223 -18.29 -6.68 -7.48
CA GLN A 223 -18.36 -8.02 -8.11
C GLN A 223 -17.67 -8.05 -9.48
N VAL A 224 -16.55 -7.36 -9.60
CA VAL A 224 -15.68 -7.26 -10.77
C VAL A 224 -14.26 -7.68 -10.42
N LEU A 225 -13.48 -8.10 -11.40
CA LEU A 225 -12.04 -8.26 -11.22
C LEU A 225 -11.35 -6.91 -11.42
N LEU A 226 -10.15 -6.76 -10.89
CA LEU A 226 -9.29 -5.61 -11.19
C LEU A 226 -9.15 -5.43 -12.71
N GLY A 227 -9.45 -4.23 -13.21
CA GLY A 227 -9.45 -3.89 -14.64
C GLY A 227 -10.77 -4.18 -15.37
N GLU A 228 -11.78 -4.75 -14.69
CA GLU A 228 -13.14 -4.92 -15.25
C GLU A 228 -14.12 -3.81 -14.79
N GLY A 229 -13.69 -2.94 -13.90
CA GLY A 229 -14.49 -1.84 -13.35
C GLY A 229 -14.31 -0.52 -14.10
N ASP A 230 -14.69 0.56 -13.42
CA ASP A 230 -14.68 1.91 -13.98
C ASP A 230 -13.40 2.69 -13.66
N GLY A 231 -12.39 2.04 -13.04
CA GLY A 231 -11.15 2.68 -12.62
C GLY A 231 -10.29 3.14 -13.81
N PRO A 232 -9.88 4.43 -13.90
CA PRO A 232 -8.96 4.92 -14.92
C PRO A 232 -7.50 4.50 -14.60
N TRP A 233 -7.22 3.21 -14.57
CA TRP A 233 -6.00 2.61 -14.03
C TRP A 233 -4.69 3.18 -14.61
N LYS A 234 -4.66 3.46 -15.92
CA LYS A 234 -3.47 4.06 -16.54
C LYS A 234 -3.13 5.42 -15.93
N ALA A 235 -4.14 6.25 -15.70
CA ALA A 235 -3.95 7.57 -15.10
C ALA A 235 -3.62 7.47 -13.60
N ILE A 236 -4.25 6.51 -12.88
CA ILE A 236 -3.97 6.22 -11.48
C ILE A 236 -2.53 5.80 -11.28
N PHE A 237 -2.01 4.83 -12.06
CA PHE A 237 -0.62 4.41 -11.98
C PHE A 237 0.34 5.57 -12.28
N ALA A 238 0.05 6.37 -13.31
CA ALA A 238 0.87 7.52 -13.64
C ALA A 238 0.92 8.55 -12.51
N ALA A 239 -0.22 8.88 -11.88
CA ALA A 239 -0.27 9.79 -10.74
C ALA A 239 0.46 9.22 -9.51
N ALA A 240 0.24 7.94 -9.18
CA ALA A 240 0.87 7.28 -8.05
C ALA A 240 2.41 7.26 -8.17
N GLU A 241 2.92 6.96 -9.36
CA GLU A 241 4.36 6.84 -9.62
C GLU A 241 5.07 8.19 -9.79
N ASN A 242 4.40 9.20 -10.35
CA ASN A 242 5.02 10.50 -10.59
C ASN A 242 4.83 11.48 -9.43
N THR A 243 3.72 11.39 -8.70
CA THR A 243 3.34 12.36 -7.66
C THR A 243 3.13 11.70 -6.31
N GLY A 244 2.43 10.56 -6.26
CA GLY A 244 1.99 9.91 -5.03
C GLY A 244 3.12 9.40 -4.14
N GLY A 245 4.24 8.99 -4.73
CA GLY A 245 5.39 8.43 -4.01
C GLY A 245 5.18 6.97 -3.63
N VAL A 246 4.48 6.20 -4.49
CA VAL A 246 4.13 4.80 -4.24
C VAL A 246 5.37 3.93 -4.09
N GLU A 247 5.39 3.11 -3.05
CA GLU A 247 6.43 2.14 -2.73
C GLU A 247 6.01 0.71 -3.07
N PHE A 248 4.71 0.40 -2.98
CA PHE A 248 4.13 -0.91 -3.29
C PHE A 248 2.64 -0.80 -3.62
N TYR A 249 2.13 -1.79 -4.35
CA TYR A 249 0.71 -1.96 -4.66
C TYR A 249 0.15 -3.19 -3.95
N LEU A 250 -1.11 -3.13 -3.55
CA LEU A 250 -1.85 -4.25 -2.96
C LEU A 250 -3.14 -4.44 -3.74
N ILE A 251 -3.33 -5.62 -4.32
CA ILE A 251 -4.63 -5.98 -4.88
C ILE A 251 -5.56 -6.29 -3.71
N GLU A 252 -6.75 -5.70 -3.71
CA GLU A 252 -7.85 -6.06 -2.82
C GLU A 252 -9.11 -6.25 -3.64
N GLN A 253 -9.69 -7.45 -3.58
CA GLN A 253 -10.98 -7.71 -4.20
C GLN A 253 -11.84 -8.55 -3.27
N GLU A 254 -12.92 -7.98 -2.78
CA GLU A 254 -13.73 -8.57 -1.70
C GLU A 254 -14.74 -9.62 -2.16
N GLY A 255 -14.82 -9.84 -3.46
CA GLY A 255 -15.68 -10.84 -4.08
C GLY A 255 -15.61 -10.77 -5.59
N SER A 256 -16.07 -11.82 -6.23
CA SER A 256 -16.29 -11.91 -7.66
C SER A 256 -17.15 -13.14 -7.98
N ARG A 257 -17.31 -13.46 -9.26
CA ARG A 257 -17.94 -14.70 -9.73
C ARG A 257 -17.08 -15.97 -9.55
N PHE A 258 -15.90 -15.83 -8.97
CA PHE A 258 -14.94 -16.90 -8.76
C PHE A 258 -14.67 -17.14 -7.28
N SER A 259 -13.97 -18.22 -6.94
CA SER A 259 -13.43 -18.42 -5.60
C SER A 259 -12.41 -17.35 -5.22
N GLU A 260 -12.13 -17.19 -3.93
CA GLU A 260 -11.16 -16.17 -3.44
C GLU A 260 -9.78 -16.31 -4.11
N ILE A 261 -9.25 -17.53 -4.18
CA ILE A 261 -7.93 -17.80 -4.78
C ILE A 261 -7.95 -17.55 -6.29
N GLU A 262 -9.00 -17.98 -7.00
CA GLU A 262 -9.14 -17.69 -8.43
C GLU A 262 -9.31 -16.19 -8.69
N THR A 263 -10.06 -15.48 -7.83
CA THR A 263 -10.19 -14.02 -7.90
C THR A 263 -8.81 -13.36 -7.77
N ALA A 264 -8.03 -13.73 -6.77
CA ALA A 264 -6.67 -13.23 -6.57
C ALA A 264 -5.78 -13.53 -7.80
N GLN A 265 -5.84 -14.75 -8.33
CA GLN A 265 -5.08 -15.15 -9.52
C GLN A 265 -5.43 -14.30 -10.74
N LYS A 266 -6.72 -14.11 -11.01
CA LYS A 266 -7.21 -13.35 -12.17
C LYS A 266 -6.91 -11.86 -12.04
N CYS A 267 -7.06 -11.28 -10.85
CA CYS A 267 -6.70 -9.89 -10.59
C CYS A 267 -5.19 -9.64 -10.79
N LEU A 268 -4.33 -10.56 -10.37
CA LEU A 268 -2.89 -10.47 -10.62
C LEU A 268 -2.56 -10.55 -12.14
N ALA A 269 -3.25 -11.44 -12.87
CA ALA A 269 -3.09 -11.54 -14.33
C ALA A 269 -3.50 -10.23 -15.03
N ASN A 270 -4.65 -9.66 -14.65
CA ASN A 270 -5.13 -8.39 -15.17
C ASN A 270 -4.19 -7.23 -14.83
N TYR A 271 -3.67 -7.18 -13.58
CA TYR A 271 -2.64 -6.20 -13.22
C TYR A 271 -1.43 -6.29 -14.14
N LYS A 272 -0.89 -7.50 -14.36
CA LYS A 272 0.27 -7.69 -15.23
C LYS A 272 -0.02 -7.22 -16.66
N ALA A 273 -1.21 -7.51 -17.19
CA ALA A 273 -1.62 -7.06 -18.53
C ALA A 273 -1.76 -5.52 -18.63
N MET A 274 -2.20 -4.86 -17.58
CA MET A 274 -2.29 -3.39 -17.56
C MET A 274 -0.93 -2.69 -17.44
N ARG A 275 0.14 -3.42 -17.06
CA ARG A 275 1.49 -2.89 -16.85
C ARG A 275 2.45 -3.17 -18.02
N THR A 276 2.03 -3.95 -19.00
CA THR A 276 2.74 -4.16 -20.28
C THR A 276 2.40 -3.07 -21.29
#